data_1152cd49375fe125b7309207c808eff9
#
_entry.id   1152cd49375fe125b7309207c808eff9
#
_cell.length_a   1.000
_cell.length_b   1.000
_cell.length_c   1.000
_cell.angle_alpha   90.00
_cell.angle_beta   90.00
_cell.angle_gamma   90.00
#
_symmetry.space_group_name_H-M   'P 1'
#
loop_
_entity.id
_entity.type
_entity.pdbx_description
1 polymer ?
#
loop_
_entity_poly.entity_id
_entity_poly.type
_entity_poly.pdbx_seq_one_letter_code
_entity_poly.pdbx_strand_id
1 'polypeptide(L)'
;MERITYRLIRVENEENQDLDACKLLGAPVLAKGLFEALHLKDTEYFIAQINCAQVKNPPFPEKGWLYFFLDVESLKPRVVYTEKDPAEVIDDINEPFDADVYGDPTCLKMEFPGEKGSFLFGENDPDIGLEGSTGTAGKLTLLQIDALALPQGKQKPLRFGDFGFGDGHWVFLIEEKALEKRDFRRVEFVEVES
;
A
#
# COMPACT_ATOMS: atom_id res chain seq x y z
N MET A 1 12.03 -15.80 5.30
CA MET A 1 10.61 -15.51 5.70
C MET A 1 9.74 -15.66 4.47
N GLU A 2 8.63 -16.40 4.57
CA GLU A 2 7.76 -16.61 3.43
C GLU A 2 7.02 -15.32 3.07
N ARG A 3 6.90 -15.02 1.77
CA ARG A 3 6.14 -13.88 1.26
C ARG A 3 4.67 -14.24 1.17
N ILE A 4 3.80 -13.30 1.53
CA ILE A 4 2.35 -13.48 1.36
C ILE A 4 1.93 -12.73 0.10
N THR A 5 1.70 -13.47 -0.95
CA THR A 5 1.23 -12.92 -2.23
C THR A 5 -0.25 -12.55 -2.17
N TYR A 6 -0.64 -11.53 -2.91
CA TYR A 6 -2.03 -11.11 -3.06
C TYR A 6 -2.36 -10.83 -4.53
N ARG A 7 -3.63 -10.88 -4.84
CA ARG A 7 -4.18 -10.39 -6.11
C ARG A 7 -5.12 -9.22 -5.84
N LEU A 8 -5.30 -8.38 -6.85
CA LEU A 8 -6.15 -7.20 -6.76
C LEU A 8 -7.45 -7.44 -7.52
N ILE A 9 -8.56 -7.12 -6.88
CA ILE A 9 -9.89 -7.19 -7.47
C ILE A 9 -10.51 -5.80 -7.43
N ARG A 10 -10.93 -5.31 -8.59
CA ARG A 10 -11.64 -4.04 -8.70
C ARG A 10 -12.99 -4.13 -7.99
N VAL A 11 -13.28 -3.17 -7.13
CA VAL A 11 -14.58 -3.03 -6.48
C VAL A 11 -15.39 -1.97 -7.22
N GLU A 12 -16.53 -2.36 -7.75
CA GLU A 12 -17.37 -1.46 -8.57
C GLU A 12 -18.16 -0.45 -7.71
N ASN A 13 -18.35 -0.73 -6.42
CA ASN A 13 -19.04 0.16 -5.49
C ASN A 13 -18.41 0.10 -4.11
N GLU A 14 -17.75 1.19 -3.71
CA GLU A 14 -17.07 1.31 -2.41
C GLU A 14 -18.02 1.25 -1.21
N GLU A 15 -19.28 1.63 -1.37
CA GLU A 15 -20.28 1.57 -0.30
C GLU A 15 -20.52 0.14 0.22
N ASN A 16 -20.21 -0.88 -0.58
CA ASN A 16 -20.38 -2.29 -0.23
C ASN A 16 -19.10 -2.96 0.25
N GLN A 17 -18.05 -2.20 0.54
CA GLN A 17 -16.82 -2.79 1.07
C GLN A 17 -16.94 -3.10 2.55
N ASP A 18 -16.39 -4.25 2.91
CA ASP A 18 -16.12 -4.55 4.31
C ASP A 18 -15.14 -3.51 4.87
N LEU A 19 -15.52 -2.83 5.94
CA LEU A 19 -14.71 -1.78 6.59
C LEU A 19 -13.32 -2.31 7.02
N ASP A 20 -13.21 -3.61 7.20
CA ASP A 20 -12.01 -4.32 7.62
C ASP A 20 -11.19 -4.96 6.48
N ALA A 21 -11.52 -4.66 5.22
CA ALA A 21 -10.82 -5.22 4.07
C ALA A 21 -9.39 -4.65 3.92
N CYS A 22 -8.46 -5.51 3.51
CA CYS A 22 -7.20 -5.05 2.95
C CYS A 22 -7.44 -4.50 1.55
N LYS A 23 -6.91 -3.30 1.25
CA LYS A 23 -7.15 -2.64 -0.04
C LYS A 23 -6.01 -1.72 -0.47
N LEU A 24 -5.92 -1.49 -1.78
CA LEU A 24 -5.16 -0.41 -2.40
C LEU A 24 -6.12 0.65 -2.91
N LEU A 25 -5.72 1.92 -2.80
CA LEU A 25 -6.43 3.07 -3.33
C LEU A 25 -7.88 3.21 -2.83
N GLY A 26 -8.60 4.17 -3.37
CA GLY A 26 -9.93 4.54 -2.90
C GLY A 26 -9.94 5.18 -1.51
N ALA A 27 -11.11 5.36 -0.94
CA ALA A 27 -11.28 5.99 0.36
C ALA A 27 -10.81 5.08 1.51
N PRO A 28 -9.83 5.46 2.35
CA PRO A 28 -9.45 4.67 3.51
C PRO A 28 -10.54 4.65 4.57
N VAL A 29 -10.57 3.59 5.37
CA VAL A 29 -11.40 3.56 6.58
C VAL A 29 -10.49 3.70 7.78
N LEU A 30 -10.53 4.85 8.44
CA LEU A 30 -9.63 5.18 9.53
C LEU A 30 -10.31 5.01 10.90
N ALA A 31 -9.49 4.84 11.93
CA ALA A 31 -9.99 4.94 13.29
C ALA A 31 -10.48 6.38 13.57
N LYS A 32 -11.49 6.51 14.41
CA LYS A 32 -12.10 7.81 14.76
C LYS A 32 -11.06 8.83 15.19
N GLY A 33 -11.08 10.00 14.53
CA GLY A 33 -10.17 11.12 14.80
C GLY A 33 -8.73 10.88 14.36
N LEU A 34 -8.45 9.79 13.63
CA LEU A 34 -7.10 9.54 13.13
C LEU A 34 -6.77 10.47 11.95
N PHE A 35 -7.74 10.74 11.09
CA PHE A 35 -7.53 11.61 9.92
C PHE A 35 -7.04 12.99 10.32
N GLU A 36 -7.74 13.63 11.25
CA GLU A 36 -7.37 14.96 11.75
C GLU A 36 -5.99 14.96 12.43
N ALA A 37 -5.69 13.87 13.17
CA ALA A 37 -4.41 13.75 13.86
C ALA A 37 -3.22 13.55 12.90
N LEU A 38 -3.46 13.05 11.70
CA LEU A 38 -2.42 12.82 10.71
C LEU A 38 -1.89 14.12 10.10
N HIS A 39 -2.73 15.15 9.99
CA HIS A 39 -2.37 16.41 9.32
C HIS A 39 -1.66 16.14 7.97
N LEU A 40 -2.33 15.37 7.12
CA LEU A 40 -1.78 15.03 5.80
C LEU A 40 -1.58 16.30 4.98
N LYS A 41 -0.52 16.31 4.18
CA LYS A 41 -0.29 17.36 3.18
C LYS A 41 -1.12 17.07 1.93
N ASP A 42 -1.37 18.09 1.13
CA ASP A 42 -2.05 17.97 -0.16
C ASP A 42 -1.31 17.06 -1.15
N THR A 43 -0.01 16.83 -0.93
CA THR A 43 0.84 15.94 -1.73
C THR A 43 0.93 14.53 -1.19
N GLU A 44 0.34 14.23 -0.03
CA GLU A 44 0.32 12.89 0.57
C GLU A 44 -0.94 12.16 0.14
N TYR A 45 -0.76 11.12 -0.67
CA TYR A 45 -1.83 10.28 -1.19
C TYR A 45 -1.95 8.98 -0.41
N PHE A 46 -3.17 8.53 -0.23
CA PHE A 46 -3.43 7.20 0.33
C PHE A 46 -3.09 6.12 -0.69
N ILE A 47 -2.33 5.12 -0.25
CA ILE A 47 -1.87 4.00 -1.09
C ILE A 47 -2.55 2.69 -0.70
N ALA A 48 -2.52 2.34 0.60
CA ALA A 48 -3.03 1.05 1.05
C ALA A 48 -3.51 1.06 2.49
N GLN A 49 -4.48 0.20 2.76
CA GLN A 49 -4.95 -0.18 4.09
C GLN A 49 -4.79 -1.69 4.27
N ILE A 50 -4.10 -2.10 5.32
CA ILE A 50 -3.84 -3.52 5.60
C ILE A 50 -4.37 -3.87 6.99
N ASN A 51 -5.29 -4.81 7.03
CA ASN A 51 -5.71 -5.48 8.25
C ASN A 51 -4.69 -6.57 8.61
N CYS A 52 -3.84 -6.33 9.61
CA CYS A 52 -2.77 -7.25 9.98
C CYS A 52 -3.30 -8.61 10.46
N ALA A 53 -4.54 -8.66 10.96
CA ALA A 53 -5.14 -9.92 11.40
C ALA A 53 -5.47 -10.88 10.24
N GLN A 54 -5.62 -10.35 9.03
CA GLN A 54 -5.84 -11.14 7.81
C GLN A 54 -4.53 -11.67 7.21
N VAL A 55 -3.38 -11.08 7.58
CA VAL A 55 -2.07 -11.32 6.96
C VAL A 55 -1.06 -11.81 7.99
N LYS A 56 -1.34 -12.91 8.64
CA LYS A 56 -0.49 -13.44 9.73
C LYS A 56 0.87 -13.91 9.22
N ASN A 57 1.92 -13.13 9.45
CA ASN A 57 3.30 -13.48 9.08
C ASN A 57 4.32 -12.87 10.06
N PRO A 58 4.64 -13.51 11.19
CA PRO A 58 5.66 -13.01 12.12
C PRO A 58 7.00 -12.74 11.43
N PRO A 59 7.73 -11.66 11.79
CA PRO A 59 7.55 -10.77 12.93
C PRO A 59 6.62 -9.57 12.71
N PHE A 60 5.86 -9.53 11.63
CA PHE A 60 4.92 -8.44 11.37
C PHE A 60 3.77 -8.44 12.40
N PRO A 61 3.07 -7.32 12.60
CA PRO A 61 1.97 -7.25 13.55
C PRO A 61 0.90 -8.31 13.26
N GLU A 62 0.44 -9.02 14.28
CA GLU A 62 -0.62 -10.03 14.15
C GLU A 62 -2.04 -9.43 14.23
N LYS A 63 -2.14 -8.15 14.61
CA LYS A 63 -3.39 -7.41 14.77
C LYS A 63 -3.18 -5.94 14.47
N GLY A 64 -4.28 -5.21 14.37
CA GLY A 64 -4.27 -3.78 14.07
C GLY A 64 -4.17 -3.51 12.58
N TRP A 65 -3.91 -2.27 12.26
CA TRP A 65 -4.02 -1.71 10.91
C TRP A 65 -2.75 -0.98 10.53
N LEU A 66 -2.33 -1.17 9.29
CA LEU A 66 -1.30 -0.37 8.65
C LEU A 66 -1.94 0.44 7.53
N TYR A 67 -1.69 1.74 7.54
CA TYR A 67 -2.10 2.68 6.49
C TYR A 67 -0.85 3.23 5.84
N PHE A 68 -0.80 3.13 4.52
CA PHE A 68 0.31 3.58 3.71
C PHE A 68 -0.09 4.85 2.98
N PHE A 69 0.70 5.90 3.14
CA PHE A 69 0.61 7.14 2.40
C PHE A 69 1.96 7.42 1.73
N LEU A 70 1.93 8.11 0.60
CA LEU A 70 3.12 8.52 -0.13
C LEU A 70 3.01 10.00 -0.49
N ASP A 71 3.99 10.79 -0.08
CA ASP A 71 4.18 12.15 -0.59
C ASP A 71 4.77 12.04 -1.99
N VAL A 72 3.98 12.34 -3.01
CA VAL A 72 4.34 12.11 -4.42
C VAL A 72 5.37 13.11 -4.94
N GLU A 73 5.54 14.27 -4.30
CA GLU A 73 6.58 15.23 -4.68
C GLU A 73 7.95 14.85 -4.14
N SER A 74 8.00 14.30 -2.94
CA SER A 74 9.27 13.97 -2.28
C SER A 74 9.57 12.47 -2.25
N LEU A 75 8.65 11.62 -2.70
CA LEU A 75 8.68 10.15 -2.63
C LEU A 75 8.91 9.64 -1.20
N LYS A 76 8.43 10.38 -0.21
CA LYS A 76 8.55 9.99 1.20
C LYS A 76 7.32 9.23 1.65
N PRO A 77 7.49 7.99 2.13
CA PRO A 77 6.38 7.24 2.67
C PRO A 77 6.04 7.72 4.08
N ARG A 78 4.77 7.64 4.42
CA ARG A 78 4.27 7.68 5.78
C ARG A 78 3.47 6.42 6.03
N VAL A 79 3.92 5.59 6.96
CA VAL A 79 3.19 4.39 7.36
C VAL A 79 2.72 4.53 8.79
N VAL A 80 1.42 4.38 9.00
CA VAL A 80 0.76 4.56 10.29
C VAL A 80 0.24 3.21 10.76
N TYR A 81 0.62 2.83 11.98
CA TYR A 81 0.10 1.64 12.65
C TYR A 81 -0.83 2.04 13.80
N THR A 82 -1.96 1.36 13.90
CA THR A 82 -2.90 1.52 15.02
C THR A 82 -3.58 0.19 15.36
N GLU A 83 -3.87 -0.03 16.63
CA GLU A 83 -4.70 -1.15 17.09
C GLU A 83 -6.17 -0.75 17.30
N LYS A 84 -6.51 0.51 16.99
CA LYS A 84 -7.89 0.97 17.02
C LYS A 84 -8.64 0.51 15.79
N ASP A 85 -9.87 0.08 15.98
CA ASP A 85 -10.71 -0.36 14.86
C ASP A 85 -11.07 0.80 13.93
N PRO A 86 -11.16 0.54 12.62
CA PRO A 86 -11.63 1.51 11.64
C PRO A 86 -13.10 1.87 11.92
N ALA A 87 -13.45 3.13 11.73
CA ALA A 87 -14.78 3.64 12.08
C ALA A 87 -15.30 4.69 11.10
N GLU A 88 -14.42 5.36 10.35
CA GLU A 88 -14.77 6.50 9.50
C GLU A 88 -14.20 6.29 8.10
N VAL A 89 -15.05 6.31 7.09
CA VAL A 89 -14.64 6.38 5.69
C VAL A 89 -14.22 7.81 5.40
N ILE A 90 -13.05 8.00 4.81
CA ILE A 90 -12.49 9.32 4.49
C ILE A 90 -12.57 9.51 2.97
N ASP A 91 -13.65 10.14 2.53
CA ASP A 91 -13.88 10.42 1.10
C ASP A 91 -13.11 11.67 0.64
N ASP A 92 -12.80 12.60 1.56
CA ASP A 92 -12.03 13.82 1.28
C ASP A 92 -10.54 13.59 1.51
N ILE A 93 -9.99 12.63 0.78
CA ILE A 93 -8.55 12.37 0.78
C ILE A 93 -8.01 12.59 -0.62
N ASN A 94 -6.79 13.14 -0.70
CA ASN A 94 -6.15 13.30 -1.99
C ASN A 94 -5.94 11.95 -2.65
N GLU A 95 -6.43 11.83 -3.87
CA GLU A 95 -6.28 10.65 -4.69
C GLU A 95 -5.21 10.88 -5.75
N PRO A 96 -4.37 9.87 -6.02
CA PRO A 96 -3.31 10.01 -7.00
C PRO A 96 -3.84 10.07 -8.44
N PHE A 97 -5.17 10.09 -8.62
CA PHE A 97 -5.79 9.88 -9.92
C PHE A 97 -6.76 11.01 -10.26
N ASP A 98 -6.59 11.59 -11.43
CA ASP A 98 -7.56 12.49 -12.01
C ASP A 98 -8.81 11.69 -12.43
N ALA A 99 -9.90 11.86 -11.69
CA ALA A 99 -11.16 11.17 -11.93
C ALA A 99 -11.72 11.44 -13.34
N ASP A 100 -11.45 12.60 -13.92
CA ASP A 100 -11.86 12.96 -15.28
C ASP A 100 -11.15 12.13 -16.35
N VAL A 101 -9.92 11.67 -16.05
CA VAL A 101 -9.11 10.87 -16.97
C VAL A 101 -9.32 9.37 -16.75
N TYR A 102 -9.48 8.92 -15.52
CA TYR A 102 -9.45 7.50 -15.15
C TYR A 102 -10.80 6.97 -14.66
N GLY A 103 -11.78 7.83 -14.47
CA GLY A 103 -13.06 7.51 -13.83
C GLY A 103 -12.97 7.56 -12.31
N ASP A 104 -14.08 7.27 -11.64
CA ASP A 104 -14.15 7.29 -10.18
C ASP A 104 -13.02 6.47 -9.55
N PRO A 105 -12.51 6.91 -8.39
CA PRO A 105 -11.41 6.26 -7.70
C PRO A 105 -11.65 4.77 -7.56
N THR A 106 -10.69 4.02 -8.06
CA THR A 106 -10.82 2.58 -8.10
C THR A 106 -10.23 1.99 -6.83
N CYS A 107 -11.07 1.61 -5.91
CA CYS A 107 -10.65 0.76 -4.81
C CYS A 107 -10.34 -0.64 -5.33
N LEU A 108 -9.16 -1.14 -4.96
CA LEU A 108 -8.71 -2.48 -5.30
C LEU A 108 -8.64 -3.32 -4.02
N LYS A 109 -9.58 -4.25 -3.86
CA LYS A 109 -9.56 -5.21 -2.75
C LYS A 109 -8.40 -6.19 -2.95
N MET A 110 -7.66 -6.45 -1.87
CA MET A 110 -6.64 -7.50 -1.85
C MET A 110 -7.26 -8.83 -1.46
N GLU A 111 -7.01 -9.86 -2.25
CA GLU A 111 -7.33 -11.25 -1.91
C GLU A 111 -6.06 -12.09 -1.78
N PHE A 112 -6.07 -13.01 -0.82
CA PHE A 112 -4.97 -13.90 -0.48
C PHE A 112 -5.35 -15.38 -0.69
N PRO A 113 -4.45 -16.23 -1.21
CA PRO A 113 -3.19 -15.90 -1.85
C PRO A 113 -3.38 -15.27 -3.23
N GLY A 114 -2.36 -14.57 -3.71
CA GLY A 114 -2.34 -13.91 -5.00
C GLY A 114 -1.32 -14.49 -5.97
N GLU A 115 -0.97 -13.69 -6.98
CA GLU A 115 0.00 -14.00 -8.01
C GLU A 115 1.39 -13.47 -7.66
N LYS A 116 2.41 -13.83 -8.46
CA LYS A 116 3.76 -13.27 -8.34
C LYS A 116 3.77 -11.77 -8.62
N GLY A 117 4.70 -11.05 -7.98
CA GLY A 117 4.96 -9.64 -8.23
C GLY A 117 4.36 -8.70 -7.19
N SER A 118 3.23 -9.05 -6.59
CA SER A 118 2.60 -8.27 -5.52
C SER A 118 2.53 -9.08 -4.23
N PHE A 119 3.13 -8.59 -3.16
CA PHE A 119 3.10 -9.27 -1.88
C PHE A 119 3.19 -8.35 -0.66
N LEU A 120 2.79 -8.89 0.46
CA LEU A 120 2.89 -8.29 1.78
C LEU A 120 3.87 -9.08 2.65
N PHE A 121 4.56 -8.37 3.51
CA PHE A 121 5.28 -8.91 4.66
C PHE A 121 6.21 -10.09 4.34
N GLY A 122 7.39 -9.82 3.84
CA GLY A 122 8.32 -10.90 3.56
C GLY A 122 9.74 -10.43 3.25
N GLU A 123 10.56 -11.38 2.84
CA GLU A 123 11.87 -11.10 2.27
C GLU A 123 11.72 -10.39 0.93
N ASN A 124 12.70 -9.55 0.62
CA ASN A 124 12.72 -8.81 -0.64
C ASN A 124 12.68 -9.77 -1.84
N ASP A 125 12.04 -9.32 -2.92
CA ASP A 125 11.97 -10.10 -4.15
C ASP A 125 13.30 -10.05 -4.89
N PRO A 126 14.00 -11.18 -5.08
CA PRO A 126 15.23 -11.19 -5.84
C PRO A 126 15.01 -10.90 -7.32
N ASP A 127 13.80 -11.16 -7.83
CA ASP A 127 13.51 -11.05 -9.27
C ASP A 127 13.36 -9.58 -9.73
N ILE A 128 13.16 -8.63 -8.81
CA ILE A 128 12.99 -7.20 -9.13
C ILE A 128 14.28 -6.37 -8.99
N GLY A 129 15.42 -7.00 -8.74
CA GLY A 129 16.71 -6.31 -8.72
C GLY A 129 16.96 -5.40 -7.50
N LEU A 130 16.16 -5.49 -6.45
CA LEU A 130 16.35 -4.74 -5.20
C LEU A 130 17.72 -5.00 -4.55
N GLU A 131 18.31 -6.19 -4.74
CA GLU A 131 19.60 -6.57 -4.14
C GLU A 131 20.77 -5.70 -4.62
N GLY A 132 20.64 -5.07 -5.78
CA GLY A 132 21.63 -4.13 -6.33
C GLY A 132 21.47 -2.67 -5.86
N SER A 133 20.35 -2.34 -5.25
CA SER A 133 20.06 -0.97 -4.81
C SER A 133 20.76 -0.67 -3.50
N THR A 134 21.48 0.45 -3.46
CA THR A 134 22.16 0.91 -2.24
C THR A 134 21.15 1.14 -1.13
N GLY A 135 21.30 0.42 -0.01
CA GLY A 135 20.51 0.62 1.20
C GLY A 135 19.37 -0.36 1.45
N THR A 136 19.18 -1.38 0.62
CA THR A 136 18.12 -2.40 0.83
C THR A 136 18.56 -3.60 1.67
N ALA A 137 19.88 -3.78 1.85
CA ALA A 137 20.42 -4.88 2.63
C ALA A 137 19.93 -4.87 4.11
N GLY A 138 19.40 -6.00 4.58
CA GLY A 138 18.88 -6.15 5.94
C GLY A 138 17.51 -5.51 6.17
N LYS A 139 16.80 -5.13 5.12
CA LYS A 139 15.42 -4.65 5.19
C LYS A 139 14.45 -5.73 4.70
N LEU A 140 13.25 -5.65 5.23
CA LEU A 140 12.13 -6.50 4.86
C LEU A 140 11.10 -5.67 4.08
N THR A 141 10.39 -6.31 3.18
CA THR A 141 9.27 -5.69 2.47
C THR A 141 8.02 -5.70 3.34
N LEU A 142 7.42 -4.53 3.53
CA LEU A 142 6.08 -4.38 4.11
C LEU A 142 4.99 -4.55 3.05
N LEU A 143 5.19 -3.93 1.91
CA LEU A 143 4.24 -3.93 0.79
C LEU A 143 5.02 -3.78 -0.51
N GLN A 144 4.77 -4.67 -1.46
CA GLN A 144 5.21 -4.54 -2.84
C GLN A 144 3.99 -4.53 -3.75
N ILE A 145 3.93 -3.56 -4.63
CA ILE A 145 2.89 -3.42 -5.64
C ILE A 145 3.57 -3.53 -7.00
N ASP A 146 3.10 -4.49 -7.79
CA ASP A 146 3.49 -4.61 -9.19
C ASP A 146 2.54 -3.75 -10.04
N ALA A 147 3.07 -2.73 -10.69
CA ALA A 147 2.29 -1.85 -11.54
C ALA A 147 1.57 -2.59 -12.68
N LEU A 148 2.16 -3.67 -13.19
CA LEU A 148 1.59 -4.49 -14.26
C LEU A 148 0.46 -5.42 -13.77
N ALA A 149 0.42 -5.72 -12.47
CA ALA A 149 -0.62 -6.55 -11.87
C ALA A 149 -1.91 -5.80 -11.54
N LEU A 150 -1.96 -4.48 -11.80
CA LEU A 150 -3.16 -3.70 -11.58
C LEU A 150 -4.27 -4.13 -12.55
N PRO A 151 -5.51 -4.30 -12.06
CA PRO A 151 -6.62 -4.71 -12.91
C PRO A 151 -6.87 -3.71 -14.04
N GLN A 152 -6.99 -4.22 -15.25
CA GLN A 152 -7.26 -3.42 -16.43
C GLN A 152 -8.67 -2.81 -16.33
N GLY A 153 -8.77 -1.50 -16.42
CA GLY A 153 -10.06 -0.80 -16.51
C GLY A 153 -10.73 -1.02 -17.87
N LYS A 154 -12.05 -0.78 -17.95
CA LYS A 154 -12.79 -0.91 -19.21
C LYS A 154 -12.34 0.09 -20.30
N GLN A 155 -11.71 1.20 -19.93
CA GLN A 155 -11.33 2.27 -20.85
C GLN A 155 -9.82 2.46 -20.99
N LYS A 156 -9.04 2.25 -19.94
CA LYS A 156 -7.56 2.27 -19.97
C LYS A 156 -7.00 1.34 -18.88
N PRO A 157 -5.87 0.67 -19.15
CA PRO A 157 -5.14 0.03 -18.08
C PRO A 157 -4.69 1.10 -17.07
N LEU A 158 -4.92 0.85 -15.80
CA LEU A 158 -4.34 1.64 -14.73
C LEU A 158 -2.83 1.35 -14.74
N ARG A 159 -2.02 2.34 -15.08
CA ARG A 159 -0.57 2.23 -15.04
C ARG A 159 -0.03 3.27 -14.09
N PHE A 160 0.86 2.91 -13.20
CA PHE A 160 1.56 3.90 -12.39
C PHE A 160 2.36 4.89 -13.26
N GLY A 161 2.83 4.50 -14.44
CA GLY A 161 3.44 5.40 -15.41
C GLY A 161 2.55 6.56 -15.86
N ASP A 162 1.23 6.39 -15.82
CA ASP A 162 0.28 7.47 -16.11
C ASP A 162 0.29 8.57 -15.02
N PHE A 163 0.91 8.32 -13.85
CA PHE A 163 1.07 9.25 -12.72
C PHE A 163 2.47 9.88 -12.67
N GLY A 164 3.27 9.71 -13.70
CA GLY A 164 4.68 10.10 -13.70
C GLY A 164 5.58 9.13 -12.93
N PHE A 165 5.04 7.99 -12.49
CA PHE A 165 5.79 6.89 -11.92
C PHE A 165 5.99 5.83 -13.00
N GLY A 166 7.20 5.27 -13.10
CA GLY A 166 7.53 4.28 -14.13
C GLY A 166 6.68 3.01 -14.09
N ASP A 167 6.71 2.25 -15.16
CA ASP A 167 6.18 0.88 -15.19
C ASP A 167 7.15 0.01 -14.37
N GLY A 168 6.81 -0.37 -13.15
CA GLY A 168 7.72 -1.13 -12.28
C GLY A 168 7.06 -1.58 -10.99
N HIS A 169 7.87 -1.70 -9.95
CA HIS A 169 7.42 -2.11 -8.63
C HIS A 169 7.54 -0.98 -7.62
N TRP A 170 6.52 -0.78 -6.82
CA TRP A 170 6.54 0.09 -5.65
C TRP A 170 6.79 -0.75 -4.41
N VAL A 171 7.84 -0.44 -3.68
CA VAL A 171 8.26 -1.25 -2.55
C VAL A 171 8.43 -0.39 -1.30
N PHE A 172 7.69 -0.73 -0.26
CA PHE A 172 7.83 -0.15 1.07
C PHE A 172 8.67 -1.08 1.93
N LEU A 173 9.81 -0.59 2.39
CA LEU A 173 10.83 -1.34 3.10
C LEU A 173 10.95 -0.89 4.55
N ILE A 174 11.30 -1.83 5.44
CA ILE A 174 11.58 -1.53 6.84
C ILE A 174 12.78 -2.35 7.35
N GLU A 175 13.63 -1.73 8.16
CA GLU A 175 14.66 -2.48 8.89
C GLU A 175 14.01 -3.44 9.91
N GLU A 176 14.53 -4.66 10.03
CA GLU A 176 14.03 -5.66 10.98
C GLU A 176 13.95 -5.13 12.41
N LYS A 177 14.99 -4.40 12.87
CA LYS A 177 15.00 -3.76 14.20
C LYS A 177 13.94 -2.68 14.41
N ALA A 178 13.57 -1.97 13.35
CA ALA A 178 12.49 -0.99 13.41
C ALA A 178 11.13 -1.67 13.45
N LEU A 179 10.97 -2.76 12.69
CA LEU A 179 9.78 -3.60 12.71
C LEU A 179 9.52 -4.22 14.10
N GLU A 180 10.56 -4.82 14.72
CA GLU A 180 10.46 -5.36 16.09
C GLU A 180 9.95 -4.33 17.11
N LYS A 181 10.34 -3.05 16.92
CA LYS A 181 9.91 -1.91 17.75
C LYS A 181 8.60 -1.28 17.29
N ARG A 182 8.02 -1.77 16.19
CA ARG A 182 6.86 -1.16 15.52
C ARG A 182 7.08 0.32 15.20
N ASP A 183 8.32 0.71 14.87
CA ASP A 183 8.69 2.07 14.46
C ASP A 183 8.53 2.24 12.94
N PHE A 184 7.28 2.29 12.49
CA PHE A 184 6.91 2.42 11.08
C PHE A 184 7.27 3.80 10.48
N ARG A 185 7.71 4.77 11.28
CA ARG A 185 8.27 6.04 10.78
C ARG A 185 9.58 5.85 10.03
N ARG A 186 10.21 4.68 10.16
CA ARG A 186 11.45 4.30 9.49
C ARG A 186 11.23 3.49 8.21
N VAL A 187 10.00 3.47 7.71
CA VAL A 187 9.71 2.87 6.42
C VAL A 187 10.34 3.72 5.33
N GLU A 188 10.91 3.08 4.34
CA GLU A 188 11.45 3.68 3.15
C GLU A 188 10.64 3.24 1.94
N PHE A 189 10.59 4.07 0.93
CA PHE A 189 9.96 3.78 -0.35
C PHE A 189 11.04 3.67 -1.42
N VAL A 190 10.91 2.67 -2.26
CA VAL A 190 11.77 2.45 -3.43
C VAL A 190 10.88 2.15 -4.64
N GLU A 191 11.11 2.86 -5.70
CA GLU A 191 10.57 2.54 -7.01
C GLU A 191 11.63 1.74 -7.76
N VAL A 192 11.23 0.61 -8.34
CA VAL A 192 12.09 -0.25 -9.14
C VAL A 192 11.51 -0.31 -10.53
N GLU A 193 12.22 0.26 -11.51
CA GLU A 193 11.85 0.18 -12.92
C GLU A 193 11.98 -1.26 -13.43
N SER A 194 11.03 -1.68 -14.25
CA SER A 194 11.02 -3.01 -14.90
C SER A 194 11.86 -3.05 -16.17
#